data_20adaaf22f10a54f7e3211a67746cef0
#
_entry.id   20adaaf22f10a54f7e3211a67746cef0
#
_cell.length_a   1.000
_cell.length_b   1.000
_cell.length_c   1.000
_cell.angle_alpha   90.00
_cell.angle_beta   90.00
_cell.angle_gamma   90.00
#
_symmetry.space_group_name_H-M   'P 1'
#
loop_
_entity.id
_entity.type
_entity.pdbx_description
1 polymer ?
#
loop_
_entity_poly.entity_id
_entity_poly.type
_entity_poly.pdbx_seq_one_letter_code
_entity_poly.pdbx_strand_id
1 'polypeptide(L)'
;DEQGYRFFQSSFDGDEKGTILSVNHDFWGTWITYIGYTLLYLAMLAILFDKNTRFASLRKMLEKIKKKKGVITTTLILFISFSSFSQNTTNHKIKISKEKIDSIIVANSVSKEHAANFATLVVQDNGRMKPINTFASELLRKISRKNSYAGLDANQVFLSMTEFPSLWLEAPIMSLKWQNDSIREILEVKDAKHFSLMDLIDNNGNNKLGPYIEEASKTINKNQFQKDFMKAYENFYLLNEALGG
;
A
#
# COMPACT_ATOMS: atom_id res chain seq x y z
N ASP A 1 -23.53 -28.92 25.83
CA ASP A 1 -23.80 -30.30 25.32
C ASP A 1 -24.48 -31.11 26.41
N GLU A 2 -25.78 -31.33 26.32
CA GLU A 2 -26.48 -32.28 27.17
C GLU A 2 -26.75 -33.53 26.38
N GLN A 3 -26.30 -34.66 26.86
CA GLN A 3 -26.51 -36.00 26.29
C GLN A 3 -26.10 -36.14 24.79
N GLY A 4 -25.11 -35.37 24.34
CA GLY A 4 -24.61 -35.38 22.93
C GLY A 4 -25.40 -34.52 21.96
N TYR A 5 -26.42 -33.79 22.42
CA TYR A 5 -27.12 -32.79 21.61
C TYR A 5 -26.41 -31.46 21.63
N ARG A 6 -26.26 -30.84 20.47
CA ARG A 6 -25.70 -29.47 20.29
C ARG A 6 -26.78 -28.54 19.83
N PHE A 7 -26.95 -27.45 20.56
CA PHE A 7 -27.91 -26.39 20.28
C PHE A 7 -27.21 -25.19 19.69
N PHE A 8 -27.67 -24.73 18.53
CA PHE A 8 -27.15 -23.52 17.87
C PHE A 8 -28.33 -22.58 17.68
N GLN A 9 -28.10 -21.32 17.99
CA GLN A 9 -29.06 -20.27 17.67
C GLN A 9 -29.08 -20.05 16.16
N SER A 10 -30.22 -20.31 15.52
CA SER A 10 -30.39 -20.17 14.07
C SER A 10 -30.98 -18.83 13.67
N SER A 11 -31.99 -18.37 14.41
CA SER A 11 -32.63 -17.07 14.17
C SER A 11 -33.44 -16.64 15.40
N PHE A 12 -33.99 -15.44 15.35
CA PHE A 12 -34.96 -14.93 16.33
C PHE A 12 -36.38 -15.15 15.80
N ASP A 13 -37.31 -15.29 16.70
CA ASP A 13 -38.72 -15.30 16.37
C ASP A 13 -39.19 -13.91 15.90
N GLY A 14 -40.24 -13.84 15.08
CA GLY A 14 -40.67 -12.56 14.47
C GLY A 14 -41.16 -11.51 15.46
N ASP A 15 -41.42 -11.87 16.71
CA ASP A 15 -41.82 -10.99 17.82
C ASP A 15 -40.65 -10.58 18.73
N GLU A 16 -39.41 -10.99 18.39
CA GLU A 16 -38.16 -10.78 19.13
C GLU A 16 -38.16 -11.31 20.59
N LYS A 17 -39.18 -12.07 21.00
CA LYS A 17 -39.30 -12.63 22.36
C LYS A 17 -38.81 -14.06 22.46
N GLY A 18 -38.59 -14.72 21.34
CA GLY A 18 -38.15 -16.10 21.24
C GLY A 18 -36.92 -16.28 20.36
N THR A 19 -36.30 -17.46 20.52
CA THR A 19 -35.13 -17.84 19.75
C THR A 19 -35.38 -19.17 19.09
N ILE A 20 -35.13 -19.30 17.79
CA ILE A 20 -35.21 -20.55 17.07
C ILE A 20 -33.84 -21.24 17.20
N LEU A 21 -33.86 -22.43 17.82
CA LEU A 21 -32.67 -23.27 18.03
C LEU A 21 -32.60 -24.37 16.99
N SER A 22 -31.47 -24.50 16.34
CA SER A 22 -31.15 -25.69 15.55
C SER A 22 -30.48 -26.72 16.45
N VAL A 23 -31.00 -27.93 16.45
CA VAL A 23 -30.50 -29.04 17.28
C VAL A 23 -29.79 -30.03 16.37
N ASN A 24 -28.54 -30.33 16.68
CA ASN A 24 -27.76 -31.36 15.98
C ASN A 24 -27.36 -32.47 16.95
N HIS A 25 -27.65 -33.72 16.56
CA HIS A 25 -27.23 -34.94 17.25
C HIS A 25 -26.52 -35.85 16.25
N ASP A 26 -25.26 -35.50 15.92
CA ASP A 26 -24.46 -36.32 15.00
C ASP A 26 -23.10 -36.65 15.64
N PHE A 27 -23.07 -37.76 16.35
CA PHE A 27 -21.85 -38.25 16.99
C PHE A 27 -20.79 -38.67 15.96
N TRP A 28 -21.20 -39.46 14.97
CA TRP A 28 -20.27 -40.01 13.99
C TRP A 28 -19.73 -38.96 13.02
N GLY A 29 -20.58 -38.07 12.52
CA GLY A 29 -20.16 -37.00 11.64
C GLY A 29 -19.17 -36.04 12.32
N THR A 30 -19.39 -35.78 13.60
CA THR A 30 -18.46 -34.96 14.41
C THR A 30 -17.07 -35.60 14.52
N TRP A 31 -16.99 -36.88 14.85
CA TRP A 31 -15.72 -37.59 14.95
C TRP A 31 -14.99 -37.70 13.63
N ILE A 32 -15.71 -38.02 12.53
CA ILE A 32 -15.12 -38.06 11.18
C ILE A 32 -14.56 -36.72 10.79
N THR A 33 -15.27 -35.64 11.09
CA THR A 33 -14.82 -34.28 10.79
C THR A 33 -13.54 -33.91 11.57
N TYR A 34 -13.49 -34.23 12.88
CA TYR A 34 -12.26 -33.95 13.66
C TYR A 34 -11.06 -34.79 13.21
N ILE A 35 -11.28 -36.05 12.87
CA ILE A 35 -10.23 -36.90 12.29
C ILE A 35 -9.74 -36.29 10.96
N GLY A 36 -10.66 -35.84 10.11
CA GLY A 36 -10.34 -35.19 8.84
C GLY A 36 -9.48 -33.90 9.04
N TYR A 37 -9.88 -33.06 9.96
CA TYR A 37 -9.08 -31.85 10.29
C TYR A 37 -7.72 -32.22 10.87
N THR A 38 -7.64 -33.18 11.77
CA THR A 38 -6.37 -33.63 12.33
C THR A 38 -5.42 -34.15 11.24
N LEU A 39 -5.93 -34.96 10.32
CA LEU A 39 -5.18 -35.48 9.18
C LEU A 39 -4.70 -34.35 8.26
N LEU A 40 -5.55 -33.36 8.01
CA LEU A 40 -5.20 -32.18 7.20
C LEU A 40 -4.08 -31.38 7.84
N TYR A 41 -4.15 -31.11 9.16
CA TYR A 41 -3.08 -30.40 9.88
C TYR A 41 -1.77 -31.19 9.90
N LEU A 42 -1.83 -32.52 10.11
CA LEU A 42 -0.66 -33.37 10.05
C LEU A 42 -0.03 -33.39 8.66
N ALA A 43 -0.84 -33.42 7.59
CA ALA A 43 -0.36 -33.35 6.22
C ALA A 43 0.31 -31.98 5.93
N MET A 44 -0.29 -30.88 6.40
CA MET A 44 0.34 -29.54 6.29
C MET A 44 1.69 -29.49 7.03
N LEU A 45 1.77 -30.04 8.23
CA LEU A 45 3.02 -30.12 8.97
C LEU A 45 4.06 -31.00 8.25
N ALA A 46 3.65 -32.13 7.71
CA ALA A 46 4.53 -33.03 6.97
C ALA A 46 5.16 -32.34 5.75
N ILE A 47 4.41 -31.49 5.05
CA ILE A 47 4.91 -30.69 3.91
C ILE A 47 6.07 -29.77 4.32
N LEU A 48 6.08 -29.24 5.55
CA LEU A 48 7.15 -28.37 6.05
C LEU A 48 8.49 -29.13 6.24
N PHE A 49 8.42 -30.43 6.51
CA PHE A 49 9.60 -31.29 6.73
C PHE A 49 10.08 -31.99 5.46
N ASP A 50 9.27 -32.04 4.42
CA ASP A 50 9.63 -32.71 3.16
C ASP A 50 10.69 -31.90 2.41
N LYS A 51 11.80 -32.57 2.06
CA LYS A 51 12.95 -31.98 1.36
C LYS A 51 12.68 -31.63 -0.11
N ASN A 52 11.61 -32.16 -0.70
CA ASN A 52 11.27 -31.98 -2.11
C ASN A 52 10.23 -30.87 -2.35
N THR A 53 9.79 -30.18 -1.29
CA THR A 53 8.79 -29.12 -1.41
C THR A 53 9.42 -27.77 -1.79
N ARG A 54 8.56 -26.84 -2.26
CA ARG A 54 8.93 -25.44 -2.51
C ARG A 54 9.55 -24.77 -1.27
N PHE A 55 9.12 -25.15 -0.07
CA PHE A 55 9.66 -24.63 1.18
C PHE A 55 11.13 -25.00 1.38
N ALA A 56 11.54 -26.22 1.03
CA ALA A 56 12.93 -26.62 1.08
C ALA A 56 13.79 -25.83 0.08
N SER A 57 13.25 -25.55 -1.10
CA SER A 57 13.92 -24.71 -2.11
C SER A 57 14.06 -23.25 -1.63
N LEU A 58 13.01 -22.67 -1.06
CA LEU A 58 13.03 -21.32 -0.47
C LEU A 58 14.01 -21.23 0.70
N ARG A 59 14.06 -22.25 1.57
CA ARG A 59 15.00 -22.31 2.69
C ARG A 59 16.45 -22.32 2.20
N LYS A 60 16.75 -23.09 1.16
CA LYS A 60 18.09 -23.09 0.51
C LYS A 60 18.43 -21.73 -0.11
N MET A 61 17.45 -21.04 -0.73
CA MET A 61 17.66 -19.69 -1.26
C MET A 61 17.90 -18.67 -0.13
N LEU A 62 17.16 -18.75 0.95
CA LEU A 62 17.34 -17.90 2.13
C LEU A 62 18.71 -18.12 2.79
N GLU A 63 19.20 -19.37 2.87
CA GLU A 63 20.54 -19.65 3.39
C GLU A 63 21.64 -19.09 2.49
N LYS A 64 21.46 -19.13 1.16
CA LYS A 64 22.38 -18.49 0.22
C LYS A 64 22.41 -16.96 0.39
N ILE A 65 21.25 -16.35 0.59
CA ILE A 65 21.13 -14.91 0.82
C ILE A 65 21.70 -14.53 2.20
N LYS A 66 21.45 -15.32 3.25
CA LYS A 66 22.03 -15.12 4.58
C LYS A 66 23.56 -15.17 4.56
N LYS A 67 24.15 -16.13 3.85
CA LYS A 67 25.62 -16.19 3.69
C LYS A 67 26.17 -14.97 2.95
N LYS A 68 25.49 -14.47 1.91
CA LYS A 68 25.86 -13.21 1.23
C LYS A 68 25.66 -11.97 2.12
N LYS A 69 24.56 -11.91 2.87
CA LYS A 69 24.32 -10.81 3.82
C LYS A 69 25.33 -10.78 4.97
N GLY A 70 25.79 -11.93 5.47
CA GLY A 70 26.79 -11.97 6.53
C GLY A 70 28.09 -11.25 6.16
N VAL A 71 28.54 -11.37 4.93
CA VAL A 71 29.74 -10.66 4.44
C VAL A 71 29.48 -9.17 4.24
N ILE A 72 28.28 -8.79 3.73
CA ILE A 72 27.90 -7.38 3.52
C ILE A 72 27.66 -6.68 4.86
N THR A 73 27.07 -7.37 5.84
CA THR A 73 26.78 -6.78 7.16
C THR A 73 28.04 -6.55 7.97
N THR A 74 29.02 -7.43 7.90
CA THR A 74 30.32 -7.22 8.59
C THR A 74 31.13 -6.09 7.96
N THR A 75 31.13 -5.96 6.64
CA THR A 75 31.77 -4.81 5.97
C THR A 75 31.03 -3.50 6.23
N LEU A 76 29.70 -3.51 6.29
CA LEU A 76 28.89 -2.33 6.60
C LEU A 76 29.09 -1.88 8.06
N ILE A 77 29.13 -2.80 9.03
CA ILE A 77 29.41 -2.52 10.44
C ILE A 77 30.82 -1.93 10.60
N LEU A 78 31.82 -2.42 9.87
CA LEU A 78 33.16 -1.91 9.88
C LEU A 78 33.25 -0.50 9.30
N PHE A 79 32.43 -0.17 8.29
CA PHE A 79 32.33 1.19 7.73
C PHE A 79 31.59 2.16 8.67
N ILE A 80 30.55 1.68 9.37
CA ILE A 80 29.77 2.49 10.33
C ILE A 80 30.61 2.82 11.58
N SER A 81 31.48 1.93 12.05
CA SER A 81 32.38 2.18 13.18
C SER A 81 33.43 3.24 12.88
N PHE A 82 33.76 3.48 11.59
CA PHE A 82 34.67 4.56 11.18
C PHE A 82 33.97 5.92 11.05
N SER A 83 32.62 5.94 10.95
CA SER A 83 31.81 7.16 10.75
C SER A 83 31.31 7.77 12.07
N SER A 84 31.61 7.17 13.24
CA SER A 84 31.08 7.63 14.54
C SER A 84 31.74 8.88 15.09
N PHE A 85 32.55 9.59 14.33
CA PHE A 85 33.26 10.79 14.79
C PHE A 85 32.74 12.11 14.22
N SER A 86 31.54 12.16 13.67
CA SER A 86 30.90 13.45 13.32
C SER A 86 29.38 13.35 13.31
N GLN A 87 28.76 13.37 14.48
CA GLN A 87 27.34 13.66 14.60
C GLN A 87 27.13 15.06 15.15
N ASN A 88 27.22 16.04 14.28
CA ASN A 88 26.42 17.24 14.41
C ASN A 88 25.09 16.94 13.73
N THR A 89 24.09 16.63 14.53
CA THR A 89 22.70 16.48 14.09
C THR A 89 22.12 17.86 13.79
N THR A 90 22.45 18.40 12.65
CA THR A 90 21.60 19.38 12.00
C THR A 90 20.62 18.55 11.15
N ASN A 91 19.34 18.56 11.54
CA ASN A 91 18.24 18.08 10.73
C ASN A 91 18.13 18.94 9.46
N HIS A 92 19.08 18.80 8.54
CA HIS A 92 18.93 19.26 7.19
C HIS A 92 18.04 18.23 6.48
N LYS A 93 16.76 18.57 6.30
CA LYS A 93 15.97 17.97 5.22
C LYS A 93 16.77 18.25 3.95
N ILE A 94 17.53 17.27 3.47
CA ILE A 94 18.17 17.33 2.15
C ILE A 94 17.00 17.31 1.18
N LYS A 95 16.58 18.50 0.74
CA LYS A 95 15.58 18.63 -0.32
C LYS A 95 16.29 18.15 -1.58
N ILE A 96 16.12 16.86 -1.90
CA ILE A 96 16.62 16.27 -3.14
C ILE A 96 15.99 17.07 -4.28
N SER A 97 16.79 17.57 -5.21
CA SER A 97 16.25 18.32 -6.35
C SER A 97 15.32 17.43 -7.16
N LYS A 98 14.22 18.01 -7.65
CA LYS A 98 13.20 17.31 -8.46
C LYS A 98 13.84 16.52 -9.61
N GLU A 99 14.81 17.14 -10.31
CA GLU A 99 15.51 16.52 -11.44
C GLU A 99 16.27 15.26 -11.03
N LYS A 100 16.79 15.21 -9.81
CA LYS A 100 17.46 14.01 -9.28
C LYS A 100 16.47 12.90 -8.97
N ILE A 101 15.31 13.22 -8.40
CA ILE A 101 14.26 12.24 -8.12
C ILE A 101 13.74 11.66 -9.43
N ASP A 102 13.41 12.51 -10.40
CA ASP A 102 12.94 12.08 -11.71
C ASP A 102 13.97 11.18 -12.41
N SER A 103 15.25 11.53 -12.34
CA SER A 103 16.33 10.72 -12.92
C SER A 103 16.47 9.36 -12.25
N ILE A 104 16.34 9.28 -10.92
CA ILE A 104 16.38 8.01 -10.18
C ILE A 104 15.18 7.15 -10.53
N ILE A 105 13.98 7.72 -10.62
CA ILE A 105 12.76 7.01 -11.01
C ILE A 105 12.91 6.43 -12.41
N VAL A 106 13.39 7.24 -13.37
CA VAL A 106 13.60 6.77 -14.76
C VAL A 106 14.66 5.68 -14.83
N ALA A 107 15.78 5.83 -14.11
CA ALA A 107 16.86 4.85 -14.10
C ALA A 107 16.45 3.48 -13.51
N ASN A 108 15.51 3.47 -12.57
CA ASN A 108 15.00 2.25 -11.94
C ASN A 108 13.70 1.75 -12.55
N SER A 109 13.14 2.43 -13.56
CA SER A 109 11.91 2.00 -14.20
C SER A 109 12.14 0.80 -15.12
N VAL A 110 11.16 -0.09 -15.18
CA VAL A 110 11.18 -1.23 -16.10
C VAL A 110 11.00 -0.81 -17.55
N SER A 111 11.41 -1.68 -18.49
CA SER A 111 11.20 -1.44 -19.91
C SER A 111 9.71 -1.30 -20.23
N LYS A 112 9.40 -0.53 -21.27
CA LYS A 112 8.01 -0.32 -21.73
C LYS A 112 7.32 -1.62 -22.12
N GLU A 113 8.07 -2.57 -22.71
CA GLU A 113 7.56 -3.88 -23.08
C GLU A 113 7.18 -4.72 -21.85
N HIS A 114 8.03 -4.73 -20.83
CA HIS A 114 7.73 -5.42 -19.58
C HIS A 114 6.50 -4.84 -18.89
N ALA A 115 6.41 -3.52 -18.79
CA ALA A 115 5.25 -2.84 -18.21
C ALA A 115 3.96 -3.10 -19.02
N ALA A 116 4.04 -3.18 -20.35
CA ALA A 116 2.89 -3.50 -21.21
C ALA A 116 2.39 -4.93 -20.98
N ASN A 117 3.29 -5.88 -20.82
CA ASN A 117 2.92 -7.28 -20.50
C ASN A 117 2.26 -7.40 -19.13
N PHE A 118 2.80 -6.73 -18.11
CA PHE A 118 2.19 -6.66 -16.78
C PHE A 118 0.80 -6.01 -16.82
N ALA A 119 0.62 -5.00 -17.64
CA ALA A 119 -0.60 -4.23 -17.78
C ALA A 119 -1.79 -4.99 -18.37
N THR A 120 -1.57 -6.20 -18.91
CA THR A 120 -2.62 -7.12 -19.38
C THR A 120 -3.33 -7.86 -18.25
N LEU A 121 -2.72 -7.92 -17.06
CA LEU A 121 -3.33 -8.53 -15.88
C LEU A 121 -4.61 -7.79 -15.51
N VAL A 122 -5.57 -8.55 -14.95
CA VAL A 122 -6.87 -8.02 -14.55
C VAL A 122 -6.92 -7.86 -13.04
N VAL A 123 -7.36 -6.70 -12.59
CA VAL A 123 -7.57 -6.38 -11.18
C VAL A 123 -9.03 -6.05 -10.92
N GLN A 124 -9.47 -6.22 -9.69
CA GLN A 124 -10.78 -5.78 -9.24
C GLN A 124 -10.64 -4.40 -8.57
N ASP A 125 -11.35 -3.41 -9.09
CA ASP A 125 -11.42 -2.08 -8.53
C ASP A 125 -12.88 -1.64 -8.42
N ASN A 126 -13.31 -1.25 -7.22
CA ASN A 126 -14.69 -0.86 -6.89
C ASN A 126 -15.74 -1.88 -7.38
N GLY A 127 -15.46 -3.18 -7.22
CA GLY A 127 -16.35 -4.27 -7.62
C GLY A 127 -16.35 -4.59 -9.13
N ARG A 128 -15.54 -3.89 -9.93
CA ARG A 128 -15.43 -4.11 -11.37
C ARG A 128 -14.08 -4.70 -11.72
N MET A 129 -14.08 -5.67 -12.62
CA MET A 129 -12.85 -6.22 -13.20
C MET A 129 -12.36 -5.27 -14.30
N LYS A 130 -11.12 -4.87 -14.25
CA LYS A 130 -10.48 -4.03 -15.28
C LYS A 130 -9.01 -4.42 -15.48
N PRO A 131 -8.45 -4.24 -16.69
CA PRO A 131 -7.01 -4.42 -16.92
C PRO A 131 -6.20 -3.38 -16.13
N ILE A 132 -4.99 -3.77 -15.69
CA ILE A 132 -4.06 -2.85 -15.00
C ILE A 132 -3.77 -1.62 -15.85
N ASN A 133 -3.67 -1.73 -17.18
CA ASN A 133 -3.52 -0.57 -18.07
C ASN A 133 -4.57 0.51 -17.81
N THR A 134 -5.85 0.11 -17.74
CA THR A 134 -6.94 1.04 -17.47
C THR A 134 -6.83 1.63 -16.07
N PHE A 135 -6.57 0.78 -15.07
CA PHE A 135 -6.39 1.21 -13.68
C PHE A 135 -5.23 2.20 -13.53
N ALA A 136 -4.05 1.88 -14.05
CA ALA A 136 -2.85 2.71 -14.00
C ALA A 136 -3.06 4.06 -14.70
N SER A 137 -3.74 4.06 -15.88
CA SER A 137 -4.04 5.29 -16.60
C SER A 137 -5.05 6.17 -15.88
N GLU A 138 -6.05 5.59 -15.23
CA GLU A 138 -7.01 6.31 -14.40
C GLU A 138 -6.36 6.89 -13.16
N LEU A 139 -5.54 6.11 -12.46
CA LEU A 139 -4.80 6.53 -11.28
C LEU A 139 -3.89 7.72 -11.60
N LEU A 140 -3.03 7.59 -12.61
CA LEU A 140 -2.09 8.64 -12.99
C LEU A 140 -2.81 9.94 -13.39
N ARG A 141 -3.90 9.85 -14.14
CA ARG A 141 -4.71 11.03 -14.51
C ARG A 141 -5.41 11.67 -13.33
N LYS A 142 -5.90 10.89 -12.37
CA LYS A 142 -6.54 11.42 -11.16
C LYS A 142 -5.52 12.19 -10.31
N ILE A 143 -4.33 11.65 -10.12
CA ILE A 143 -3.29 12.23 -9.26
C ILE A 143 -2.59 13.41 -9.95
N SER A 144 -2.07 13.19 -11.17
CA SER A 144 -1.18 14.14 -11.85
C SER A 144 -1.85 15.02 -12.90
N ARG A 145 -3.07 14.67 -13.34
CA ARG A 145 -3.77 15.22 -14.52
C ARG A 145 -2.99 15.07 -15.82
N LYS A 146 -2.06 14.13 -15.85
CA LYS A 146 -1.24 13.81 -17.03
C LYS A 146 -1.37 12.34 -17.37
N ASN A 147 -0.99 11.99 -18.59
CA ASN A 147 -0.94 10.60 -19.05
C ASN A 147 0.45 9.96 -18.93
N SER A 148 1.45 10.76 -18.56
CA SER A 148 2.85 10.32 -18.41
C SER A 148 3.53 11.12 -17.31
N TYR A 149 4.62 10.57 -16.73
CA TYR A 149 5.47 11.24 -15.75
C TYR A 149 6.94 11.01 -16.11
N ALA A 150 7.75 12.07 -16.19
CA ALA A 150 9.17 12.01 -16.51
C ALA A 150 9.50 11.16 -17.76
N GLY A 151 8.61 11.14 -18.76
CA GLY A 151 8.77 10.33 -19.96
C GLY A 151 8.28 8.88 -19.86
N LEU A 152 7.88 8.43 -18.67
CA LEU A 152 7.32 7.10 -18.43
C LEU A 152 5.82 7.09 -18.71
N ASP A 153 5.31 5.99 -19.31
CA ASP A 153 3.88 5.80 -19.47
C ASP A 153 3.20 5.35 -18.15
N ALA A 154 1.87 5.33 -18.14
CA ALA A 154 1.11 5.02 -16.93
C ALA A 154 1.41 3.62 -16.37
N ASN A 155 1.70 2.64 -17.21
CA ASN A 155 2.01 1.27 -16.78
C ASN A 155 3.38 1.20 -16.11
N GLN A 156 4.38 1.90 -16.67
CA GLN A 156 5.71 2.01 -16.09
C GLN A 156 5.67 2.75 -14.75
N VAL A 157 4.91 3.84 -14.69
CA VAL A 157 4.71 4.62 -13.45
C VAL A 157 4.07 3.77 -12.38
N PHE A 158 2.98 3.07 -12.67
CA PHE A 158 2.29 2.22 -11.71
C PHE A 158 3.18 1.08 -11.20
N LEU A 159 3.89 0.40 -12.09
CA LEU A 159 4.79 -0.68 -11.72
C LEU A 159 5.98 -0.17 -10.89
N SER A 160 6.53 1.00 -11.23
CA SER A 160 7.57 1.65 -10.43
C SER A 160 7.08 2.09 -9.05
N MET A 161 5.81 2.53 -8.92
CA MET A 161 5.19 2.84 -7.62
C MET A 161 5.11 1.62 -6.71
N THR A 162 4.73 0.47 -7.26
CA THR A 162 4.64 -0.79 -6.50
C THR A 162 6.01 -1.37 -6.15
N GLU A 163 7.02 -1.17 -6.98
CA GLU A 163 8.37 -1.70 -6.76
C GLU A 163 9.21 -0.82 -5.83
N PHE A 164 9.11 0.51 -5.97
CA PHE A 164 9.91 1.49 -5.23
C PHE A 164 9.04 2.58 -4.57
N PRO A 165 8.10 2.24 -3.67
CA PRO A 165 7.15 3.19 -3.12
C PRO A 165 7.81 4.40 -2.43
N SER A 166 8.95 4.21 -1.77
CA SER A 166 9.67 5.28 -1.07
C SER A 166 10.18 6.40 -1.99
N LEU A 167 10.53 6.11 -3.24
CA LEU A 167 10.92 7.14 -4.20
C LEU A 167 9.75 8.05 -4.59
N TRP A 168 8.55 7.46 -4.64
CA TRP A 168 7.33 8.18 -5.03
C TRP A 168 6.73 9.04 -3.92
N LEU A 169 7.15 8.84 -2.66
CA LEU A 169 6.80 9.74 -1.55
C LEU A 169 7.34 11.15 -1.77
N GLU A 170 8.54 11.27 -2.36
CA GLU A 170 9.21 12.55 -2.62
C GLU A 170 8.94 13.08 -4.04
N ALA A 171 8.41 12.25 -4.94
CA ALA A 171 8.13 12.64 -6.32
C ALA A 171 6.99 13.65 -6.39
N PRO A 172 7.17 14.84 -7.03
CA PRO A 172 6.12 15.85 -7.16
C PRO A 172 5.13 15.48 -8.27
N ILE A 173 4.34 14.45 -8.02
CA ILE A 173 3.38 13.89 -8.99
C ILE A 173 1.97 14.47 -8.81
N MET A 174 1.58 14.89 -7.60
CA MET A 174 0.23 15.35 -7.33
C MET A 174 -0.02 16.74 -7.91
N SER A 175 -1.10 16.88 -8.70
CA SER A 175 -1.46 18.14 -9.33
C SER A 175 -2.24 19.05 -8.40
N LEU A 176 -1.85 20.33 -8.32
CA LEU A 176 -2.63 21.40 -7.71
C LEU A 176 -3.42 22.16 -8.76
N LYS A 177 -4.65 22.60 -8.43
CA LYS A 177 -5.33 23.59 -9.23
C LYS A 177 -4.61 24.92 -9.13
N TRP A 178 -4.35 25.55 -10.28
CA TRP A 178 -3.61 26.80 -10.40
C TRP A 178 -4.18 27.96 -9.56
N GLN A 179 -5.49 27.95 -9.30
CA GLN A 179 -6.24 29.06 -8.69
C GLN A 179 -6.32 29.00 -7.15
N ASN A 180 -5.65 28.04 -6.49
CA ASN A 180 -5.74 27.93 -5.04
C ASN A 180 -4.40 28.25 -4.37
N ASP A 181 -4.13 29.56 -4.22
CA ASP A 181 -2.89 30.04 -3.60
C ASP A 181 -2.81 29.68 -2.11
N SER A 182 -3.94 29.56 -1.43
CA SER A 182 -3.97 29.18 0.00
C SER A 182 -3.45 27.77 0.25
N ILE A 183 -3.77 26.79 -0.61
CA ILE A 183 -3.20 25.45 -0.48
C ILE A 183 -1.68 25.49 -0.70
N ARG A 184 -1.21 26.30 -1.64
CA ARG A 184 0.23 26.46 -1.91
C ARG A 184 0.98 27.10 -0.77
N GLU A 185 0.36 28.09 -0.12
CA GLU A 185 0.93 28.74 1.05
C GLU A 185 1.04 27.76 2.21
N ILE A 186 -0.02 26.99 2.50
CA ILE A 186 0.00 25.95 3.55
C ILE A 186 1.03 24.87 3.28
N LEU A 187 1.19 24.46 2.02
CA LEU A 187 2.18 23.46 1.61
C LEU A 187 3.59 24.04 1.39
N GLU A 188 3.76 25.34 1.49
CA GLU A 188 5.04 26.05 1.25
C GLU A 188 5.61 25.84 -0.18
N VAL A 189 4.72 25.60 -1.16
CA VAL A 189 5.07 25.30 -2.57
C VAL A 189 4.68 26.45 -3.49
N LYS A 190 5.28 27.63 -3.32
CA LYS A 190 4.84 28.92 -3.89
C LYS A 190 4.54 28.90 -5.40
N ASP A 191 5.39 28.29 -6.24
CA ASP A 191 5.28 28.35 -7.69
C ASP A 191 5.10 26.97 -8.37
N ALA A 192 4.92 25.91 -7.58
CA ALA A 192 4.85 24.56 -8.13
C ALA A 192 3.44 24.20 -8.61
N LYS A 193 3.36 23.65 -9.83
CA LYS A 193 2.13 23.06 -10.38
C LYS A 193 1.83 21.68 -9.78
N HIS A 194 2.85 21.03 -9.25
CA HIS A 194 2.79 19.69 -8.67
C HIS A 194 3.55 19.69 -7.35
N PHE A 195 3.14 18.85 -6.43
CA PHE A 195 3.73 18.67 -5.12
C PHE A 195 3.87 17.18 -4.80
N SER A 196 4.72 16.85 -3.85
CA SER A 196 4.96 15.48 -3.39
C SER A 196 4.06 15.13 -2.20
N LEU A 197 3.98 13.84 -1.87
CA LEU A 197 3.29 13.38 -0.68
C LEU A 197 3.97 13.92 0.60
N MET A 198 5.30 14.03 0.57
CA MET A 198 6.07 14.58 1.69
C MET A 198 5.82 16.07 1.95
N ASP A 199 5.40 16.84 0.96
CA ASP A 199 5.03 18.25 1.15
C ASP A 199 3.74 18.41 1.98
N LEU A 200 2.88 17.37 2.00
CA LEU A 200 1.63 17.33 2.79
C LEU A 200 1.87 17.01 4.27
N ILE A 201 3.03 16.47 4.61
CA ILE A 201 3.32 15.99 5.96
C ILE A 201 4.19 17.04 6.68
N ASP A 202 3.80 17.39 7.91
CA ASP A 202 4.58 18.29 8.76
C ASP A 202 5.78 17.56 9.40
N ASN A 203 6.57 18.28 10.20
CA ASN A 203 7.72 17.72 10.91
C ASN A 203 7.34 16.70 11.99
N ASN A 204 6.07 16.67 12.40
CA ASN A 204 5.53 15.77 13.41
C ASN A 204 4.84 14.53 12.80
N GLY A 205 4.82 14.42 11.46
CA GLY A 205 4.15 13.34 10.74
C GLY A 205 2.65 13.56 10.50
N ASN A 206 2.09 14.73 10.85
CA ASN A 206 0.68 15.02 10.64
C ASN A 206 0.43 15.61 9.25
N ASN A 207 -0.78 15.40 8.73
CA ASN A 207 -1.17 16.01 7.46
C ASN A 207 -1.46 17.50 7.66
N LYS A 208 -0.73 18.39 7.00
CA LYS A 208 -0.89 19.85 7.04
C LYS A 208 -2.29 20.31 6.64
N LEU A 209 -2.98 19.57 5.79
CA LEU A 209 -4.35 19.87 5.34
C LEU A 209 -5.42 19.32 6.28
N GLY A 210 -5.07 18.50 7.28
CA GLY A 210 -5.99 17.81 8.19
C GLY A 210 -7.08 18.74 8.79
N PRO A 211 -6.70 19.85 9.45
CA PRO A 211 -7.67 20.77 10.06
C PRO A 211 -8.68 21.35 9.06
N TYR A 212 -8.21 21.71 7.86
CA TYR A 212 -9.07 22.29 6.80
C TYR A 212 -10.02 21.24 6.19
N ILE A 213 -9.57 19.99 6.11
CA ILE A 213 -10.37 18.86 5.62
C ILE A 213 -11.48 18.56 6.63
N GLU A 214 -11.16 18.56 7.91
CA GLU A 214 -12.15 18.32 8.96
C GLU A 214 -13.25 19.39 8.96
N GLU A 215 -12.88 20.66 8.82
CA GLU A 215 -13.83 21.76 8.67
C GLU A 215 -14.68 21.61 7.41
N ALA A 216 -14.04 21.32 6.26
CA ALA A 216 -14.74 21.13 4.99
C ALA A 216 -15.70 19.93 5.01
N SER A 217 -15.38 18.87 5.75
CA SER A 217 -16.23 17.68 5.86
C SER A 217 -17.53 17.95 6.58
N LYS A 218 -17.53 18.84 7.58
CA LYS A 218 -18.70 19.24 8.37
C LYS A 218 -19.64 20.18 7.62
N THR A 219 -19.18 20.80 6.52
CA THR A 219 -19.95 21.79 5.76
C THR A 219 -20.82 21.12 4.70
N ILE A 220 -22.13 21.32 4.73
CA ILE A 220 -23.09 20.74 3.76
C ILE A 220 -22.89 21.38 2.39
N ASN A 221 -22.84 22.72 2.32
CA ASN A 221 -22.65 23.47 1.08
C ASN A 221 -21.19 23.94 0.97
N LYS A 222 -20.34 23.08 0.40
CA LYS A 222 -18.92 23.37 0.24
C LYS A 222 -18.68 24.46 -0.81
N ASN A 223 -17.93 25.49 -0.44
CA ASN A 223 -17.42 26.48 -1.39
C ASN A 223 -16.31 25.87 -2.27
N GLN A 224 -15.84 26.63 -3.29
CA GLN A 224 -14.83 26.12 -4.22
C GLN A 224 -13.49 25.77 -3.52
N PHE A 225 -13.12 26.56 -2.54
CA PHE A 225 -11.92 26.39 -1.74
C PHE A 225 -11.97 25.04 -0.97
N GLN A 226 -13.05 24.77 -0.25
CA GLN A 226 -13.27 23.52 0.47
C GLN A 226 -13.30 22.30 -0.48
N LYS A 227 -13.91 22.44 -1.65
CA LYS A 227 -13.89 21.38 -2.68
C LYS A 227 -12.48 21.05 -3.16
N ASP A 228 -11.62 22.06 -3.29
CA ASP A 228 -10.23 21.86 -3.73
C ASP A 228 -9.38 21.20 -2.64
N PHE A 229 -9.60 21.49 -1.36
CA PHE A 229 -8.99 20.75 -0.25
C PHE A 229 -9.42 19.28 -0.23
N MET A 230 -10.72 19.02 -0.34
CA MET A 230 -11.21 17.64 -0.41
C MET A 230 -10.60 16.88 -1.57
N LYS A 231 -10.44 17.52 -2.72
CA LYS A 231 -9.81 16.90 -3.89
C LYS A 231 -8.31 16.66 -3.71
N ALA A 232 -7.60 17.55 -3.04
CA ALA A 232 -6.18 17.34 -2.70
C ALA A 232 -6.03 16.13 -1.74
N TYR A 233 -6.95 15.99 -0.80
CA TYR A 233 -7.00 14.87 0.12
C TYR A 233 -7.35 13.55 -0.58
N GLU A 234 -8.33 13.54 -1.48
CA GLU A 234 -8.65 12.36 -2.30
C GLU A 234 -7.42 11.89 -3.10
N ASN A 235 -6.69 12.82 -3.71
CA ASN A 235 -5.47 12.48 -4.43
C ASN A 235 -4.36 11.95 -3.51
N PHE A 236 -4.23 12.51 -2.31
CA PHE A 236 -3.33 12.01 -1.28
C PHE A 236 -3.67 10.57 -0.89
N TYR A 237 -4.95 10.31 -0.61
CA TYR A 237 -5.42 8.99 -0.23
C TYR A 237 -5.16 7.95 -1.34
N LEU A 238 -5.52 8.28 -2.60
CA LEU A 238 -5.28 7.41 -3.75
C LEU A 238 -3.79 7.09 -3.96
N LEU A 239 -2.92 8.10 -3.81
CA LEU A 239 -1.49 7.88 -3.93
C LEU A 239 -0.95 7.04 -2.78
N ASN A 240 -1.37 7.32 -1.56
CA ASN A 240 -0.95 6.56 -0.39
C ASN A 240 -1.40 5.10 -0.46
N GLU A 241 -2.62 4.83 -0.94
CA GLU A 241 -3.13 3.48 -1.17
C GLU A 241 -2.33 2.76 -2.26
N ALA A 242 -2.00 3.45 -3.35
CA ALA A 242 -1.18 2.89 -4.42
C ALA A 242 0.27 2.57 -3.99
N LEU A 243 0.80 3.27 -2.99
CA LEU A 243 2.15 3.06 -2.45
C LEU A 243 2.16 2.09 -1.25
N GLY A 244 1.05 1.98 -0.54
CA GLY A 244 0.93 1.14 0.66
C GLY A 244 0.60 -0.32 0.39
N GLY A 245 0.17 -0.67 -0.85
CA GLY A 245 -0.07 -2.03 -1.36
C GLY A 245 -1.23 -2.70 -0.69
#